data_31d4a60c09688263989070613b930cfe
#
_entry.id   31d4a60c09688263989070613b930cfe
#
_cell.length_a   1.000
_cell.length_b   1.000
_cell.length_c   1.000
_cell.angle_alpha   90.00
_cell.angle_beta   90.00
_cell.angle_gamma   90.00
#
_symmetry.space_group_name_H-M   'P 1'
#
loop_
_entity.id
_entity.type
_entity.pdbx_description
1 polymer ?
#
loop_
_entity_poly.entity_id
_entity_poly.type
_entity_poly.pdbx_seq_one_letter_code
_entity_poly.pdbx_strand_id
1 'polypeptide(L)'
;MDAFVTFFTSADVTLSNKLLEVVYILIGLVCIYTGVLNARDQSNEKRPGSAAFWCILGVLLVLGKWIPDYVAGALLIAMCIPPIVKQVDKGKGGAPTADEMEGNFQKIGMKIFAPSLAIGVFALIFALFTKISSLVGLTFGVVVGGILLMAFSRDNNPRVFLSDCRRMLDTVGPLSMLPTLLAGLGAVFTAA
;
A
#
# COMPACT_ATOMS: atom_id res chain seq x y z
N MET A 1 -17.23 14.61 -11.11
CA MET A 1 -16.33 14.07 -12.13
C MET A 1 -15.43 15.17 -12.71
N ASP A 2 -15.92 16.37 -12.81
CA ASP A 2 -15.20 17.54 -13.38
C ASP A 2 -13.94 17.93 -12.60
N ALA A 3 -13.97 17.91 -11.28
CA ALA A 3 -12.81 18.23 -10.44
C ALA A 3 -11.61 17.28 -10.67
N PHE A 4 -11.86 15.99 -10.86
CA PHE A 4 -10.83 14.99 -11.15
C PHE A 4 -10.18 15.26 -12.51
N VAL A 5 -11.00 15.45 -13.55
CA VAL A 5 -10.50 15.74 -14.92
C VAL A 5 -9.75 17.06 -14.94
N THR A 6 -10.30 18.09 -14.28
CA THR A 6 -9.67 19.43 -14.20
C THR A 6 -8.30 19.37 -13.52
N PHE A 7 -8.14 18.57 -12.46
CA PHE A 7 -6.86 18.41 -11.77
C PHE A 7 -5.77 17.83 -12.69
N PHE A 8 -6.08 16.80 -13.47
CA PHE A 8 -5.10 16.19 -14.37
C PHE A 8 -4.85 17.02 -15.64
N THR A 9 -5.81 17.83 -16.05
CA THR A 9 -5.71 18.65 -17.28
C THR A 9 -5.12 20.03 -17.01
N SER A 10 -5.24 20.57 -15.78
CA SER A 10 -4.74 21.88 -15.44
C SER A 10 -3.22 21.97 -15.56
N ALA A 11 -2.73 23.04 -16.21
CA ALA A 11 -1.31 23.35 -16.35
C ALA A 11 -0.68 23.83 -15.03
N ASP A 12 -1.50 24.34 -14.09
CA ASP A 12 -1.06 24.91 -12.83
C ASP A 12 -0.61 23.85 -11.81
N VAL A 13 -1.00 22.57 -12.01
CA VAL A 13 -0.60 21.46 -11.13
C VAL A 13 0.71 20.88 -11.61
N THR A 14 1.72 20.88 -10.72
CA THR A 14 3.04 20.32 -11.02
C THR A 14 2.96 18.84 -11.39
N LEU A 15 3.81 18.39 -12.31
CA LEU A 15 3.89 16.99 -12.71
C LEU A 15 4.09 16.06 -11.51
N SER A 16 4.87 16.51 -10.51
CA SER A 16 5.09 15.77 -9.26
C SER A 16 3.79 15.48 -8.54
N ASN A 17 2.89 16.45 -8.43
CA ASN A 17 1.61 16.28 -7.74
C ASN A 17 0.65 15.36 -8.52
N LYS A 18 0.65 15.44 -9.85
CA LYS A 18 -0.13 14.53 -10.69
C LYS A 18 0.33 13.08 -10.55
N LEU A 19 1.65 12.87 -10.58
CA LEU A 19 2.22 11.54 -10.38
C LEU A 19 1.98 10.99 -8.98
N LEU A 20 2.07 11.87 -7.97
CA LEU A 20 1.79 11.49 -6.58
C LEU A 20 0.35 11.03 -6.42
N GLU A 21 -0.61 11.70 -7.05
CA GLU A 21 -2.02 11.31 -7.02
C GLU A 21 -2.25 9.95 -7.69
N VAL A 22 -1.60 9.70 -8.83
CA VAL A 22 -1.63 8.36 -9.48
C VAL A 22 -1.10 7.28 -8.54
N VAL A 23 -0.02 7.57 -7.80
CA VAL A 23 0.54 6.65 -6.82
C VAL A 23 -0.47 6.35 -5.70
N TYR A 24 -1.13 7.37 -5.15
CA TYR A 24 -2.15 7.18 -4.12
C TYR A 24 -3.33 6.34 -4.63
N ILE A 25 -3.78 6.58 -5.86
CA ILE A 25 -4.83 5.78 -6.48
C ILE A 25 -4.40 4.31 -6.63
N LEU A 26 -3.18 4.05 -7.11
CA LEU A 26 -2.66 2.69 -7.25
C LEU A 26 -2.58 1.96 -5.92
N ILE A 27 -2.00 2.60 -4.90
CA ILE A 27 -1.89 2.02 -3.55
C ILE A 27 -3.29 1.80 -2.97
N GLY A 28 -4.20 2.76 -3.12
CA GLY A 28 -5.57 2.65 -2.65
C GLY A 28 -6.34 1.50 -3.30
N LEU A 29 -6.15 1.26 -4.60
CA LEU A 29 -6.73 0.11 -5.30
C LEU A 29 -6.19 -1.23 -4.76
N VAL A 30 -4.89 -1.32 -4.46
CA VAL A 30 -4.30 -2.50 -3.83
C VAL A 30 -4.89 -2.72 -2.43
N CYS A 31 -5.10 -1.65 -1.65
CA CYS A 31 -5.75 -1.73 -0.34
C CYS A 31 -7.21 -2.22 -0.45
N ILE A 32 -7.98 -1.69 -1.40
CA ILE A 32 -9.36 -2.16 -1.65
C ILE A 32 -9.36 -3.63 -2.06
N TYR A 33 -8.46 -4.02 -2.96
CA TYR A 33 -8.32 -5.43 -3.37
C TYR A 33 -8.01 -6.34 -2.16
N THR A 34 -7.09 -5.92 -1.30
CA THR A 34 -6.76 -6.62 -0.04
C THR A 34 -7.98 -6.71 0.88
N GLY A 35 -8.75 -5.64 1.00
CA GLY A 35 -9.99 -5.61 1.78
C GLY A 35 -11.04 -6.60 1.26
N VAL A 36 -11.24 -6.65 -0.06
CA VAL A 36 -12.18 -7.60 -0.69
C VAL A 36 -11.72 -9.05 -0.50
N LEU A 37 -10.42 -9.32 -0.62
CA LEU A 37 -9.88 -10.66 -0.37
C LEU A 37 -10.05 -11.06 1.10
N ASN A 38 -9.82 -10.15 2.04
CA ASN A 38 -10.05 -10.39 3.47
C ASN A 38 -11.52 -10.64 3.79
N ALA A 39 -12.44 -9.94 3.13
CA ALA A 39 -13.87 -10.20 3.27
C ALA A 39 -14.29 -11.60 2.82
N ARG A 40 -13.61 -12.14 1.80
CA ARG A 40 -13.88 -13.48 1.23
C ARG A 40 -13.16 -14.61 1.96
N ASP A 41 -12.17 -14.29 2.77
CA ASP A 41 -11.35 -15.29 3.47
C ASP A 41 -12.11 -15.87 4.66
N GLN A 42 -12.67 -17.06 4.48
CA GLN A 42 -13.42 -17.76 5.53
C GLN A 42 -12.52 -18.33 6.65
N SER A 43 -11.22 -18.41 6.43
CA SER A 43 -10.26 -18.87 7.45
C SER A 43 -9.98 -17.84 8.53
N ASN A 44 -10.30 -16.56 8.27
CA ASN A 44 -10.12 -15.48 9.20
C ASN A 44 -11.42 -15.17 9.96
N GLU A 45 -11.47 -15.49 11.24
CA GLU A 45 -12.61 -15.20 12.12
C GLU A 45 -12.89 -13.68 12.22
N LYS A 46 -11.83 -12.87 12.06
CA LYS A 46 -11.90 -11.39 12.15
C LYS A 46 -11.99 -10.71 10.78
N ARG A 47 -12.39 -11.47 9.76
CA ARG A 47 -12.53 -10.99 8.38
C ARG A 47 -13.27 -9.65 8.22
N PRO A 48 -14.40 -9.36 8.94
CA PRO A 48 -15.13 -8.12 8.72
C PRO A 48 -14.34 -6.89 9.19
N GLY A 49 -13.61 -7.00 10.30
CA GLY A 49 -12.76 -5.91 10.80
C GLY A 49 -11.56 -5.63 9.89
N SER A 50 -10.85 -6.69 9.44
CA SER A 50 -9.75 -6.56 8.50
C SER A 50 -10.22 -6.00 7.15
N ALA A 51 -11.36 -6.47 6.63
CA ALA A 51 -11.93 -5.96 5.39
C ALA A 51 -12.34 -4.48 5.50
N ALA A 52 -13.03 -4.10 6.58
CA ALA A 52 -13.42 -2.70 6.81
C ALA A 52 -12.19 -1.78 6.89
N PHE A 53 -11.17 -2.18 7.63
CA PHE A 53 -9.92 -1.44 7.74
C PHE A 53 -9.30 -1.16 6.37
N TRP A 54 -9.07 -2.19 5.57
CA TRP A 54 -8.42 -2.06 4.27
C TRP A 54 -9.28 -1.32 3.24
N CYS A 55 -10.60 -1.53 3.25
CA CYS A 55 -11.50 -0.82 2.36
C CYS A 55 -11.56 0.68 2.68
N ILE A 56 -11.67 1.06 3.96
CA ILE A 56 -11.70 2.47 4.37
C ILE A 56 -10.38 3.15 4.03
N LEU A 57 -9.23 2.50 4.32
CA LEU A 57 -7.92 3.02 3.95
C LEU A 57 -7.79 3.21 2.44
N GLY A 58 -8.25 2.24 1.66
CA GLY A 58 -8.21 2.32 0.20
C GLY A 58 -9.09 3.45 -0.35
N VAL A 59 -10.29 3.64 0.19
CA VAL A 59 -11.18 4.75 -0.17
C VAL A 59 -10.55 6.09 0.18
N LEU A 60 -9.93 6.22 1.36
CA LEU A 60 -9.23 7.44 1.76
C LEU A 60 -8.07 7.77 0.82
N LEU A 61 -7.30 6.77 0.38
CA LEU A 61 -6.18 6.98 -0.54
C LEU A 61 -6.65 7.36 -1.95
N VAL A 62 -7.73 6.74 -2.44
CA VAL A 62 -8.25 7.01 -3.80
C VAL A 62 -9.02 8.31 -3.86
N LEU A 63 -9.84 8.62 -2.85
CA LEU A 63 -10.79 9.72 -2.88
C LEU A 63 -10.48 10.83 -1.86
N GLY A 64 -9.48 10.69 -0.99
CA GLY A 64 -9.21 11.60 0.12
C GLY A 64 -9.09 13.05 -0.29
N LYS A 65 -8.55 13.33 -1.46
CA LYS A 65 -8.45 14.68 -2.02
C LYS A 65 -9.78 15.28 -2.50
N TRP A 66 -10.74 14.41 -2.83
CA TRP A 66 -12.02 14.79 -3.43
C TRP A 66 -13.15 14.82 -2.40
N ILE A 67 -12.93 14.24 -1.24
CA ILE A 67 -13.86 14.17 -0.12
C ILE A 67 -13.65 15.41 0.77
N PRO A 68 -14.72 16.02 1.31
CA PRO A 68 -14.59 17.10 2.29
C PRO A 68 -13.79 16.64 3.53
N ASP A 69 -12.97 17.54 4.09
CA ASP A 69 -12.04 17.24 5.18
C ASP A 69 -12.71 16.60 6.40
N TYR A 70 -13.95 17.02 6.75
CA TYR A 70 -14.70 16.44 7.86
C TYR A 70 -15.11 14.99 7.59
N VAL A 71 -15.39 14.61 6.34
CA VAL A 71 -15.71 13.23 5.96
C VAL A 71 -14.44 12.37 5.98
N ALA A 72 -13.34 12.90 5.46
CA ALA A 72 -12.04 12.23 5.52
C ALA A 72 -11.61 11.98 6.96
N GLY A 73 -11.78 12.96 7.85
CA GLY A 73 -11.52 12.83 9.29
C GLY A 73 -12.41 11.78 9.95
N ALA A 74 -13.71 11.76 9.64
CA ALA A 74 -14.64 10.76 10.16
C ALA A 74 -14.26 9.33 9.69
N LEU A 75 -13.88 9.16 8.43
CA LEU A 75 -13.41 7.88 7.89
C LEU A 75 -12.09 7.42 8.55
N LEU A 76 -11.18 8.37 8.84
CA LEU A 76 -9.95 8.08 9.58
C LEU A 76 -10.24 7.54 10.98
N ILE A 77 -11.18 8.17 11.70
CA ILE A 77 -11.62 7.70 13.02
C ILE A 77 -12.28 6.33 12.90
N ALA A 78 -13.15 6.13 11.92
CA ALA A 78 -13.81 4.85 11.67
C ALA A 78 -12.81 3.73 11.36
N MET A 79 -11.73 4.03 10.62
CA MET A 79 -10.66 3.08 10.32
C MET A 79 -9.91 2.64 11.58
N CYS A 80 -9.84 3.46 12.62
CA CYS A 80 -9.16 3.13 13.87
C CYS A 80 -9.95 2.14 14.74
N ILE A 81 -11.27 2.03 14.57
CA ILE A 81 -12.13 1.18 15.41
C ILE A 81 -11.76 -0.31 15.31
N PRO A 82 -11.65 -0.93 14.10
CA PRO A 82 -11.33 -2.35 13.98
C PRO A 82 -10.03 -2.78 14.69
N PRO A 83 -8.90 -2.08 14.55
CA PRO A 83 -7.67 -2.44 15.26
C PRO A 83 -7.77 -2.25 16.76
N ILE A 84 -8.44 -1.19 17.26
CA ILE A 84 -8.63 -0.94 18.70
C ILE A 84 -9.41 -2.09 19.34
N VAL A 85 -10.44 -2.58 18.65
CA VAL A 85 -11.26 -3.73 19.10
C VAL A 85 -10.56 -5.07 18.83
N LYS A 86 -9.31 -5.06 18.35
CA LYS A 86 -8.52 -6.25 17.97
C LYS A 86 -9.23 -7.14 16.93
N GLN A 87 -10.01 -6.53 16.05
CA GLN A 87 -10.71 -7.21 14.94
C GLN A 87 -9.93 -7.17 13.62
N VAL A 88 -8.68 -6.74 13.64
CA VAL A 88 -7.77 -6.85 12.48
C VAL A 88 -6.78 -7.96 12.76
N ASP A 89 -6.81 -8.98 11.90
CA ASP A 89 -5.90 -10.11 11.99
C ASP A 89 -5.55 -10.62 10.60
N LYS A 90 -4.36 -11.21 10.48
CA LYS A 90 -3.95 -11.91 9.26
C LYS A 90 -4.69 -13.25 9.18
N GLY A 91 -5.28 -13.55 8.03
CA GLY A 91 -5.84 -14.87 7.78
C GLY A 91 -4.79 -15.97 7.90
N LYS A 92 -5.22 -17.17 8.26
CA LYS A 92 -4.34 -18.35 8.37
C LYS A 92 -3.86 -18.87 7.01
N GLY A 93 -4.36 -18.30 5.91
CA GLY A 93 -4.07 -18.77 4.56
C GLY A 93 -2.70 -18.31 4.05
N GLY A 94 -1.90 -19.25 3.61
CA GLY A 94 -0.82 -19.00 2.66
C GLY A 94 0.53 -18.57 3.22
N ALA A 95 0.84 -18.81 4.49
CA ALA A 95 2.23 -18.73 4.92
C ALA A 95 2.99 -19.91 4.27
N PRO A 96 4.07 -19.66 3.49
CA PRO A 96 4.87 -20.74 2.93
C PRO A 96 5.46 -21.59 4.07
N THR A 97 5.52 -22.88 3.87
CA THR A 97 6.18 -23.78 4.81
C THR A 97 7.70 -23.51 4.82
N ALA A 98 8.38 -23.93 5.90
CA ALA A 98 9.83 -23.75 6.00
C ALA A 98 10.56 -24.39 4.81
N ASP A 99 10.10 -25.56 4.37
CA ASP A 99 10.67 -26.30 3.23
C ASP A 99 10.46 -25.56 1.90
N GLU A 100 9.30 -24.93 1.71
CA GLU A 100 9.04 -24.09 0.53
C GLU A 100 9.90 -22.81 0.54
N MET A 101 10.12 -22.21 1.71
CA MET A 101 11.00 -21.05 1.85
C MET A 101 12.44 -21.41 1.52
N GLU A 102 12.93 -22.55 2.01
CA GLU A 102 14.29 -23.02 1.75
C GLU A 102 14.47 -23.39 0.26
N GLY A 103 13.51 -24.09 -0.33
CA GLY A 103 13.50 -24.42 -1.75
C GLY A 103 13.49 -23.17 -2.65
N ASN A 104 12.73 -22.15 -2.30
CA ASN A 104 12.70 -20.88 -3.02
C ASN A 104 14.00 -20.08 -2.83
N PHE A 105 14.58 -20.11 -1.64
CA PHE A 105 15.87 -19.47 -1.37
C PHE A 105 16.99 -20.13 -2.18
N GLN A 106 17.03 -21.43 -2.30
CA GLN A 106 18.02 -22.14 -3.12
C GLN A 106 17.87 -21.82 -4.62
N LYS A 107 16.64 -21.59 -5.11
CA LYS A 107 16.38 -21.22 -6.51
C LYS A 107 16.77 -19.79 -6.84
N ILE A 108 16.47 -18.85 -5.95
CA ILE A 108 16.63 -17.40 -6.18
C ILE A 108 17.99 -16.91 -5.64
N GLY A 109 18.46 -17.44 -4.51
CA GLY A 109 19.72 -17.09 -3.87
C GLY A 109 19.87 -15.59 -3.60
N MET A 110 21.07 -15.07 -3.84
CA MET A 110 21.40 -13.63 -3.65
C MET A 110 20.58 -12.67 -4.54
N LYS A 111 19.94 -13.17 -5.60
CA LYS A 111 19.12 -12.34 -6.51
C LYS A 111 17.88 -11.76 -5.81
N ILE A 112 17.49 -12.28 -4.65
CA ILE A 112 16.38 -11.74 -3.85
C ILE A 112 16.61 -10.29 -3.41
N PHE A 113 17.87 -9.84 -3.31
CA PHE A 113 18.21 -8.47 -2.96
C PHE A 113 18.07 -7.47 -4.11
N ALA A 114 18.05 -7.94 -5.37
CA ALA A 114 17.97 -7.07 -6.54
C ALA A 114 16.70 -6.21 -6.57
N PRO A 115 15.49 -6.72 -6.28
CA PRO A 115 14.28 -5.91 -6.17
C PRO A 115 14.36 -4.86 -5.06
N SER A 116 14.90 -5.21 -3.90
CA SER A 116 15.05 -4.28 -2.76
C SER A 116 16.03 -3.16 -3.09
N LEU A 117 17.15 -3.48 -3.75
CA LEU A 117 18.11 -2.49 -4.26
C LEU A 117 17.48 -1.59 -5.32
N ALA A 118 16.68 -2.13 -6.24
CA ALA A 118 15.98 -1.35 -7.24
C ALA A 118 15.07 -0.30 -6.58
N ILE A 119 14.30 -0.66 -5.56
CA ILE A 119 13.43 0.27 -4.82
C ILE A 119 14.26 1.42 -4.23
N GLY A 120 15.36 1.11 -3.54
CA GLY A 120 16.24 2.11 -2.93
C GLY A 120 16.90 3.03 -3.97
N VAL A 121 17.42 2.46 -5.05
CA VAL A 121 18.08 3.22 -6.13
C VAL A 121 17.10 4.17 -6.81
N PHE A 122 15.90 3.71 -7.17
CA PHE A 122 14.89 4.58 -7.78
C PHE A 122 14.43 5.69 -6.83
N ALA A 123 14.23 5.39 -5.53
CA ALA A 123 13.89 6.41 -4.55
C ALA A 123 14.98 7.49 -4.45
N LEU A 124 16.27 7.09 -4.43
CA LEU A 124 17.41 8.00 -4.39
C LEU A 124 17.54 8.82 -5.68
N ILE A 125 17.40 8.21 -6.83
CA ILE A 125 17.44 8.90 -8.13
C ILE A 125 16.38 10.01 -8.16
N PHE A 126 15.14 9.70 -7.79
CA PHE A 126 14.07 10.69 -7.79
C PHE A 126 14.29 11.78 -6.74
N ALA A 127 14.80 11.45 -5.56
CA ALA A 127 15.07 12.42 -4.51
C ALA A 127 16.22 13.37 -4.85
N LEU A 128 17.29 12.89 -5.49
CA LEU A 128 18.51 13.65 -5.72
C LEU A 128 18.56 14.34 -7.09
N PHE A 129 18.04 13.70 -8.12
CA PHE A 129 18.18 14.17 -9.50
C PHE A 129 16.91 14.77 -10.09
N THR A 130 15.76 14.62 -9.42
CA THR A 130 14.49 15.17 -9.91
C THR A 130 13.82 16.05 -8.86
N LYS A 131 12.96 16.97 -9.31
CA LYS A 131 12.07 17.75 -8.43
C LYS A 131 10.76 17.01 -8.13
N ILE A 132 10.72 15.70 -8.39
CA ILE A 132 9.57 14.84 -8.20
C ILE A 132 9.67 14.20 -6.81
N SER A 133 8.53 13.96 -6.16
CA SER A 133 8.50 13.31 -4.85
C SER A 133 9.22 11.96 -4.86
N SER A 134 10.05 11.69 -3.86
CA SER A 134 10.72 10.41 -3.66
C SER A 134 9.73 9.23 -3.52
N LEU A 135 8.48 9.51 -3.09
CA LEU A 135 7.42 8.51 -3.02
C LEU A 135 7.05 7.97 -4.42
N VAL A 136 7.07 8.82 -5.43
CA VAL A 136 6.87 8.40 -6.83
C VAL A 136 8.02 7.50 -7.28
N GLY A 137 9.27 7.88 -6.94
CA GLY A 137 10.45 7.06 -7.23
C GLY A 137 10.40 5.68 -6.56
N LEU A 138 10.00 5.66 -5.29
CA LEU A 138 9.82 4.42 -4.54
C LEU A 138 8.76 3.52 -5.19
N THR A 139 7.63 4.06 -5.59
CA THR A 139 6.57 3.29 -6.28
C THR A 139 7.05 2.74 -7.61
N PHE A 140 7.79 3.55 -8.37
CA PHE A 140 8.42 3.09 -9.62
C PHE A 140 9.40 1.94 -9.35
N GLY A 141 10.21 2.06 -8.30
CA GLY A 141 11.11 1.01 -7.83
C GLY A 141 10.39 -0.28 -7.45
N VAL A 142 9.23 -0.18 -6.79
CA VAL A 142 8.38 -1.35 -6.44
C VAL A 142 7.86 -2.04 -7.71
N VAL A 143 7.41 -1.29 -8.71
CA VAL A 143 6.94 -1.86 -9.98
C VAL A 143 8.08 -2.57 -10.71
N VAL A 144 9.24 -1.92 -10.82
CA VAL A 144 10.43 -2.52 -11.44
C VAL A 144 10.90 -3.74 -10.65
N GLY A 145 10.95 -3.65 -9.32
CA GLY A 145 11.29 -4.76 -8.44
C GLY A 145 10.34 -5.95 -8.60
N GLY A 146 9.05 -5.70 -8.72
CA GLY A 146 8.04 -6.73 -9.01
C GLY A 146 8.25 -7.42 -10.36
N ILE A 147 8.56 -6.64 -11.40
CA ILE A 147 8.89 -7.19 -12.73
C ILE A 147 10.16 -8.05 -12.66
N LEU A 148 11.19 -7.60 -11.94
CA LEU A 148 12.41 -8.38 -11.73
C LEU A 148 12.14 -9.69 -11.01
N LEU A 149 11.30 -9.68 -9.96
CA LEU A 149 10.90 -10.91 -9.25
C LEU A 149 10.17 -11.89 -10.18
N MET A 150 9.26 -11.40 -11.03
CA MET A 150 8.58 -12.23 -12.01
C MET A 150 9.53 -12.79 -13.08
N ALA A 151 10.57 -12.02 -13.45
CA ALA A 151 11.56 -12.46 -14.42
C ALA A 151 12.52 -13.51 -13.86
N PHE A 152 12.83 -13.46 -12.55
CA PHE A 152 13.75 -14.40 -11.91
C PHE A 152 13.11 -15.75 -11.59
N SER A 153 11.81 -15.82 -11.40
CA SER A 153 11.10 -17.07 -11.15
C SER A 153 9.85 -17.18 -12.02
N ARG A 154 9.80 -18.18 -12.87
CA ARG A 154 8.63 -18.49 -13.71
C ARG A 154 7.41 -18.93 -12.92
N ASP A 155 7.60 -19.30 -11.66
CA ASP A 155 6.52 -19.70 -10.75
C ASP A 155 5.79 -18.47 -10.15
N ASN A 156 6.38 -17.27 -10.25
CA ASN A 156 5.82 -16.02 -9.75
C ASN A 156 4.80 -15.43 -10.74
N ASN A 157 3.58 -15.91 -10.66
CA ASN A 157 2.46 -15.31 -11.38
C ASN A 157 2.00 -13.99 -10.71
N PRO A 158 1.41 -13.03 -11.46
CA PRO A 158 0.86 -11.80 -10.88
C PRO A 158 -0.12 -12.05 -9.74
N ARG A 159 -0.85 -13.16 -9.77
CA ARG A 159 -1.79 -13.56 -8.70
C ARG A 159 -1.05 -13.96 -7.41
N VAL A 160 0.06 -14.68 -7.53
CA VAL A 160 0.91 -15.04 -6.39
C VAL A 160 1.51 -13.78 -5.78
N PHE A 161 2.05 -12.89 -6.61
CA PHE A 161 2.58 -11.60 -6.17
C PHE A 161 1.54 -10.76 -5.40
N LEU A 162 0.32 -10.63 -5.92
CA LEU A 162 -0.75 -9.91 -5.23
C LEU A 162 -1.18 -10.60 -3.92
N SER A 163 -1.16 -11.93 -3.87
CA SER A 163 -1.43 -12.68 -2.65
C SER A 163 -0.36 -12.45 -1.58
N ASP A 164 0.90 -12.40 -1.99
CA ASP A 164 2.02 -12.10 -1.09
C ASP A 164 2.01 -10.65 -0.62
N CYS A 165 1.66 -9.70 -1.50
CA CYS A 165 1.42 -8.31 -1.13
C CYS A 165 0.32 -8.20 -0.06
N ARG A 166 -0.82 -8.90 -0.25
CA ARG A 166 -1.89 -8.95 0.76
C ARG A 166 -1.36 -9.44 2.10
N ARG A 167 -0.64 -10.55 2.11
CA ARG A 167 -0.09 -11.15 3.35
C ARG A 167 0.86 -10.19 4.08
N MET A 168 1.71 -9.49 3.33
CA MET A 168 2.61 -8.47 3.89
C MET A 168 1.82 -7.27 4.43
N LEU A 169 0.84 -6.78 3.69
CA LEU A 169 -0.02 -5.69 4.12
C LEU A 169 -0.78 -6.07 5.40
N ASP A 170 -1.39 -7.24 5.48
CA ASP A 170 -2.11 -7.72 6.67
C ASP A 170 -1.20 -7.84 7.90
N THR A 171 0.10 -8.07 7.69
CA THR A 171 1.08 -8.15 8.79
C THR A 171 1.53 -6.75 9.25
N VAL A 172 1.78 -5.84 8.30
CA VAL A 172 2.37 -4.51 8.57
C VAL A 172 1.31 -3.44 8.81
N GLY A 173 0.11 -3.60 8.20
CA GLY A 173 -0.95 -2.59 8.24
C GLY A 173 -1.34 -2.12 9.63
N PRO A 174 -1.66 -3.02 10.58
CA PRO A 174 -2.00 -2.62 11.94
C PRO A 174 -0.87 -1.88 12.67
N LEU A 175 0.39 -2.19 12.34
CA LEU A 175 1.56 -1.53 12.94
C LEU A 175 1.77 -0.11 12.40
N SER A 176 1.34 0.17 11.18
CA SER A 176 1.47 1.49 10.54
C SER A 176 0.48 2.52 11.07
N MET A 177 -0.55 2.08 11.83
CA MET A 177 -1.54 3.00 12.39
C MET A 177 -0.96 3.94 13.43
N LEU A 178 -0.08 3.46 14.31
CA LEU A 178 0.48 4.28 15.38
C LEU A 178 1.24 5.49 14.83
N PRO A 179 2.19 5.35 13.89
CA PRO A 179 2.85 6.50 13.27
C PRO A 179 1.86 7.45 12.55
N THR A 180 0.83 6.90 11.90
CA THR A 180 -0.16 7.71 11.18
C THR A 180 -0.98 8.58 12.14
N LEU A 181 -1.42 8.02 13.27
CA LEU A 181 -2.13 8.78 14.31
C LEU A 181 -1.24 9.84 14.96
N LEU A 182 0.03 9.50 15.25
CA LEU A 182 0.99 10.47 15.79
C LEU A 182 1.26 11.62 14.82
N ALA A 183 1.38 11.33 13.53
CA ALA A 183 1.54 12.36 12.51
C ALA A 183 0.31 13.28 12.42
N GLY A 184 -0.90 12.70 12.50
CA GLY A 184 -2.15 13.46 12.55
C GLY A 184 -2.23 14.37 13.77
N LEU A 185 -1.89 13.86 14.95
CA LEU A 185 -1.83 14.66 16.17
C LEU A 185 -0.79 15.79 16.06
N GLY A 186 0.40 15.50 15.53
CA GLY A 186 1.44 16.49 15.30
C GLY A 186 0.96 17.62 14.39
N ALA A 187 0.23 17.30 13.33
CA ALA A 187 -0.35 18.31 12.43
C ALA A 187 -1.39 19.19 13.14
N VAL A 188 -2.22 18.62 14.03
CA VAL A 188 -3.19 19.40 14.82
C VAL A 188 -2.46 20.34 15.78
N PHE A 189 -1.41 19.90 16.47
CA PHE A 189 -0.64 20.75 17.37
C PHE A 189 0.13 21.86 16.68
N THR A 190 0.52 21.66 15.42
CA THR A 190 1.20 22.73 14.63
C THR A 190 0.21 23.73 14.04
N ALA A 191 -1.06 23.37 13.93
CA ALA A 191 -2.12 24.24 13.41
C ALA A 191 -2.85 25.04 14.52
N ALA A 192 -2.70 24.65 15.79
CA ALA A 192 -3.27 25.31 16.96
C ALA A 192 -2.35 26.39 17.51
#